data_870f1688e84d3c579227d99b0093d8cd
#
_entry.id   870f1688e84d3c579227d99b0093d8cd
#
_cell.length_a   1.000
_cell.length_b   1.000
_cell.length_c   1.000
_cell.angle_alpha   90.00
_cell.angle_beta   90.00
_cell.angle_gamma   90.00
#
_symmetry.space_group_name_H-M   'P 1'
#
loop_
_entity.id
_entity.type
_entity.pdbx_description
1 polymer ?
#
loop_
_entity_poly.entity_id
_entity_poly.type
_entity_poly.pdbx_seq_one_letter_code
_entity_poly.pdbx_strand_id
1 'polypeptide(L)'
;MKKILTIILLFLSTSILSANERDAQLDKLFNELKKNTSSSSSSIAQQIWTLWSTHPTDQKLTSILDEGSRLVQDQKLYKAIEVFTKAIELDPSWAEAWNKRATVLYMIGKYKESQNDIDKVLNLEQRHFGALAGQGLVNIKLKNYEKAIE
;
A
#
# COMPACT_ATOMS: atom_id res chain seq x y z
N MET A 1 32.44 -14.41 17.48
CA MET A 1 31.26 -15.00 16.83
C MET A 1 29.96 -14.85 17.63
N LYS A 2 29.93 -15.13 18.97
CA LYS A 2 28.72 -14.98 19.82
C LYS A 2 28.13 -13.54 19.84
N LYS A 3 28.98 -12.49 19.81
CA LYS A 3 28.51 -11.08 19.85
C LYS A 3 27.81 -10.62 18.57
N ILE A 4 28.21 -11.14 17.41
CA ILE A 4 27.56 -10.80 16.11
C ILE A 4 26.16 -11.43 16.02
N LEU A 5 26.00 -12.65 16.53
CA LEU A 5 24.72 -13.34 16.55
C LEU A 5 23.70 -12.62 17.46
N THR A 6 24.15 -12.09 18.58
CA THR A 6 23.30 -11.33 19.52
C THR A 6 22.81 -10.00 18.92
N ILE A 7 23.67 -9.32 18.13
CA ILE A 7 23.30 -8.07 17.46
C ILE A 7 22.29 -8.33 16.35
N ILE A 8 22.45 -9.39 15.55
CA ILE A 8 21.50 -9.77 14.48
C ILE A 8 20.14 -10.14 15.08
N LEU A 9 20.09 -10.87 16.19
CA LEU A 9 18.86 -11.20 16.91
C LEU A 9 18.16 -9.95 17.48
N LEU A 10 18.88 -8.96 17.97
CA LEU A 10 18.34 -7.69 18.45
C LEU A 10 17.71 -6.86 17.31
N PHE A 11 18.37 -6.79 16.15
CA PHE A 11 17.82 -6.09 14.97
C PHE A 11 16.57 -6.78 14.41
N LEU A 12 16.54 -8.11 14.38
CA LEU A 12 15.37 -8.87 13.99
C LEU A 12 14.19 -8.67 14.95
N SER A 13 14.45 -8.63 16.26
CA SER A 13 13.42 -8.45 17.28
C SER A 13 12.79 -7.06 17.25
N THR A 14 13.54 -6.00 16.97
CA THR A 14 13.01 -4.63 16.86
C THR A 14 12.16 -4.45 15.61
N SER A 15 12.54 -5.06 14.49
CA SER A 15 11.76 -5.00 13.23
C SER A 15 10.42 -5.73 13.34
N ILE A 16 10.40 -6.89 14.00
CA ILE A 16 9.16 -7.66 14.25
C ILE A 16 8.24 -6.91 15.22
N LEU A 17 8.79 -6.31 16.26
CA LEU A 17 8.01 -5.53 17.24
C LEU A 17 7.35 -4.32 16.58
N SER A 18 8.07 -3.60 15.74
CA SER A 18 7.56 -2.45 14.97
C SER A 18 6.45 -2.84 13.99
N ALA A 19 6.57 -3.99 13.30
CA ALA A 19 5.52 -4.49 12.41
C ALA A 19 4.25 -4.86 13.20
N ASN A 20 4.39 -5.58 14.32
CA ASN A 20 3.27 -5.94 15.17
C ASN A 20 2.55 -4.73 15.77
N GLU A 21 3.28 -3.68 16.15
CA GLU A 21 2.68 -2.44 16.67
C GLU A 21 1.88 -1.71 15.57
N ARG A 22 2.39 -1.67 14.34
CA ARG A 22 1.69 -1.09 13.20
C ARG A 22 0.39 -1.83 12.88
N ASP A 23 0.43 -3.16 12.86
CA ASP A 23 -0.75 -3.99 12.60
C ASP A 23 -1.81 -3.81 13.70
N ALA A 24 -1.41 -3.76 14.96
CA ALA A 24 -2.30 -3.48 16.08
C ALA A 24 -2.92 -2.08 15.99
N GLN A 25 -2.16 -1.08 15.52
CA GLN A 25 -2.67 0.27 15.30
C GLN A 25 -3.67 0.32 14.13
N LEU A 26 -3.40 -0.38 13.03
CA LEU A 26 -4.34 -0.54 11.92
C LEU A 26 -5.63 -1.20 12.37
N ASP A 27 -5.56 -2.30 13.13
CA ASP A 27 -6.72 -3.00 13.66
C ASP A 27 -7.58 -2.09 14.55
N LYS A 28 -6.95 -1.30 15.41
CA LYS A 28 -7.64 -0.30 16.23
C LYS A 28 -8.37 0.72 15.36
N LEU A 29 -7.71 1.31 14.37
CA LEU A 29 -8.30 2.31 13.47
C LEU A 29 -9.46 1.72 12.64
N PHE A 30 -9.32 0.50 12.12
CA PHE A 30 -10.43 -0.16 11.42
C PHE A 30 -11.60 -0.47 12.34
N ASN A 31 -11.36 -0.84 13.59
CA ASN A 31 -12.44 -1.04 14.58
C ASN A 31 -13.13 0.28 14.93
N GLU A 32 -12.39 1.38 15.01
CA GLU A 32 -12.96 2.72 15.21
C GLU A 32 -13.76 3.15 13.98
N LEU A 33 -13.26 2.91 12.76
CA LEU A 33 -13.94 3.24 11.52
C LEU A 33 -15.30 2.52 11.40
N LYS A 34 -15.36 1.24 11.79
CA LYS A 34 -16.62 0.45 11.81
C LYS A 34 -17.66 0.99 12.79
N LYS A 35 -17.24 1.62 13.89
CA LYS A 35 -18.13 2.14 14.93
C LYS A 35 -18.60 3.57 14.65
N ASN A 36 -17.91 4.28 13.76
CA ASN A 36 -18.14 5.70 13.50
C ASN A 36 -19.07 5.93 12.32
N THR A 37 -20.08 6.74 12.54
CA THR A 37 -21.15 7.00 11.55
C THR A 37 -21.07 8.38 10.89
N SER A 38 -20.05 9.23 11.16
CA SER A 38 -20.03 10.57 10.54
C SER A 38 -18.68 11.32 10.48
N SER A 39 -18.49 12.36 11.25
CA SER A 39 -17.42 13.37 11.01
C SER A 39 -15.99 12.93 11.27
N SER A 40 -15.80 11.89 12.08
CA SER A 40 -14.46 11.35 12.39
C SER A 40 -13.97 10.29 11.41
N SER A 41 -14.83 9.75 10.55
CA SER A 41 -14.46 8.69 9.59
C SER A 41 -13.37 9.14 8.60
N SER A 42 -13.44 10.37 8.12
CA SER A 42 -12.42 10.92 7.22
C SER A 42 -11.05 11.07 7.89
N SER A 43 -11.03 11.48 9.16
CA SER A 43 -9.78 11.58 9.94
C SER A 43 -9.18 10.20 10.22
N ILE A 44 -10.01 9.20 10.54
CA ILE A 44 -9.56 7.82 10.75
C ILE A 44 -9.01 7.25 9.44
N ALA A 45 -9.71 7.43 8.31
CA ALA A 45 -9.23 6.99 7.01
C ALA A 45 -7.89 7.63 6.64
N GLN A 46 -7.70 8.92 6.94
CA GLN A 46 -6.43 9.61 6.72
C GLN A 46 -5.29 9.01 7.56
N GLN A 47 -5.55 8.64 8.80
CA GLN A 47 -4.55 7.96 9.65
C GLN A 47 -4.17 6.60 9.08
N ILE A 48 -5.15 5.81 8.61
CA ILE A 48 -4.89 4.53 7.94
C ILE A 48 -4.02 4.74 6.69
N TRP A 49 -4.35 5.72 5.84
CA TRP A 49 -3.53 6.08 4.67
C TRP A 49 -2.10 6.45 5.04
N THR A 50 -1.91 7.22 6.11
CA THR A 50 -0.58 7.60 6.59
C THR A 50 0.23 6.38 7.00
N LEU A 51 -0.38 5.43 7.72
CA LEU A 51 0.28 4.18 8.11
C LEU A 51 0.66 3.33 6.89
N TRP A 52 -0.20 3.22 5.89
CA TRP A 52 0.11 2.46 4.68
C TRP A 52 1.21 3.12 3.84
N SER A 53 1.18 4.46 3.73
CA SER A 53 2.12 5.23 2.90
C SER A 53 3.50 5.41 3.54
N THR A 54 3.64 5.14 4.85
CA THR A 54 4.91 5.19 5.57
C THR A 54 5.46 3.78 5.71
N HIS A 55 6.69 3.54 5.21
CA HIS A 55 7.33 2.25 5.39
C HIS A 55 7.71 2.04 6.87
N PRO A 56 7.40 0.86 7.47
CA PRO A 56 7.51 0.68 8.92
C PRO A 56 8.96 0.74 9.46
N THR A 57 9.94 0.42 8.64
CA THR A 57 11.34 0.26 9.09
C THR A 57 12.36 1.00 8.23
N ASP A 58 11.99 1.47 7.03
CA ASP A 58 12.92 2.11 6.09
C ASP A 58 12.38 3.43 5.53
N GLN A 59 12.90 4.54 6.07
CA GLN A 59 12.56 5.88 5.61
C GLN A 59 12.95 6.13 4.14
N LYS A 60 13.94 5.42 3.59
CA LYS A 60 14.30 5.56 2.17
C LYS A 60 13.21 5.03 1.26
N LEU A 61 12.55 3.94 1.66
CA LEU A 61 11.41 3.40 0.92
C LEU A 61 10.23 4.38 0.92
N THR A 62 9.93 5.01 2.05
CA THR A 62 8.95 6.11 2.11
C THR A 62 9.31 7.24 1.15
N SER A 63 10.58 7.66 1.10
CA SER A 63 11.04 8.71 0.19
C SER A 63 10.92 8.32 -1.30
N ILE A 64 11.14 7.06 -1.63
CA ILE A 64 10.93 6.53 -3.00
C ILE A 64 9.44 6.61 -3.36
N LEU A 65 8.55 6.22 -2.46
CA LEU A 65 7.10 6.31 -2.68
C LEU A 65 6.65 7.76 -2.91
N ASP A 66 7.18 8.70 -2.13
CA ASP A 66 6.93 10.13 -2.25
C ASP A 66 7.44 10.68 -3.59
N GLU A 67 8.62 10.25 -4.03
CA GLU A 67 9.17 10.60 -5.35
C GLU A 67 8.23 10.14 -6.48
N GLY A 68 7.79 8.88 -6.43
CA GLY A 68 6.83 8.34 -7.39
C GLY A 68 5.52 9.14 -7.39
N SER A 69 5.04 9.53 -6.22
CA SER A 69 3.81 10.32 -6.06
C SER A 69 3.95 11.73 -6.69
N ARG A 70 5.11 12.39 -6.52
CA ARG A 70 5.40 13.66 -7.19
C ARG A 70 5.45 13.51 -8.71
N LEU A 71 6.04 12.44 -9.21
CA LEU A 71 6.08 12.16 -10.65
C LEU A 71 4.66 11.96 -11.23
N VAL A 72 3.74 11.38 -10.47
CA VAL A 72 2.33 11.30 -10.88
C VAL A 72 1.69 12.68 -10.96
N GLN A 73 1.92 13.55 -9.98
CA GLN A 73 1.44 14.95 -9.99
C GLN A 73 1.98 15.73 -11.19
N ASP A 74 3.25 15.49 -11.55
CA ASP A 74 3.91 16.06 -12.72
C ASP A 74 3.49 15.42 -14.06
N GLN A 75 2.53 14.48 -14.07
CA GLN A 75 2.09 13.70 -15.25
C GLN A 75 3.22 12.86 -15.91
N LYS A 76 4.30 12.59 -15.18
CA LYS A 76 5.43 11.75 -15.63
C LYS A 76 5.15 10.27 -15.32
N LEU A 77 4.03 9.75 -15.83
CA LEU A 77 3.42 8.49 -15.40
C LEU A 77 4.34 7.26 -15.60
N TYR A 78 5.06 7.19 -16.72
CA TYR A 78 6.01 6.07 -16.96
C TYR A 78 7.17 6.07 -15.97
N LYS A 79 7.72 7.24 -15.63
CA LYS A 79 8.77 7.36 -14.60
C LYS A 79 8.25 7.01 -13.22
N ALA A 80 7.00 7.36 -12.91
CA ALA A 80 6.36 6.96 -11.65
C ALA A 80 6.26 5.43 -11.55
N ILE A 81 5.91 4.73 -12.63
CA ILE A 81 5.89 3.25 -12.66
C ILE A 81 7.28 2.67 -12.37
N GLU A 82 8.34 3.22 -12.96
CA GLU A 82 9.72 2.78 -12.70
C GLU A 82 10.09 2.95 -11.22
N VAL A 83 9.75 4.10 -10.63
CA VAL A 83 10.03 4.40 -9.22
C VAL A 83 9.24 3.48 -8.28
N PHE A 84 7.94 3.26 -8.53
CA PHE A 84 7.14 2.33 -7.74
C PHE A 84 7.59 0.88 -7.93
N THR A 85 8.05 0.50 -9.13
CA THR A 85 8.65 -0.83 -9.37
C THR A 85 9.89 -1.03 -8.51
N LYS A 86 10.77 -0.02 -8.42
CA LYS A 86 11.93 -0.06 -7.54
C LYS A 86 11.54 -0.23 -6.06
N ALA A 87 10.48 0.45 -5.59
CA ALA A 87 9.98 0.27 -4.23
C ALA A 87 9.52 -1.18 -3.99
N ILE A 88 8.79 -1.77 -4.94
CA ILE A 88 8.31 -3.16 -4.89
C ILE A 88 9.48 -4.17 -4.91
N GLU A 89 10.51 -3.93 -5.71
CA GLU A 89 11.71 -4.78 -5.75
C GLU A 89 12.47 -4.78 -4.43
N LEU A 90 12.52 -3.63 -3.75
CA LEU A 90 13.20 -3.48 -2.46
C LEU A 90 12.39 -4.09 -1.31
N ASP A 91 11.07 -3.94 -1.33
CA ASP A 91 10.17 -4.61 -0.38
C ASP A 91 8.86 -5.06 -1.07
N PRO A 92 8.79 -6.28 -1.58
CA PRO A 92 7.58 -6.81 -2.21
C PRO A 92 6.42 -7.06 -1.23
N SER A 93 6.66 -6.97 0.08
CA SER A 93 5.62 -7.09 1.12
C SER A 93 4.92 -5.76 1.44
N TRP A 94 5.39 -4.64 0.90
CA TRP A 94 4.78 -3.33 1.13
C TRP A 94 3.59 -3.09 0.20
N ALA A 95 2.38 -3.34 0.67
CA ALA A 95 1.15 -3.26 -0.11
C ALA A 95 0.96 -1.92 -0.83
N GLU A 96 1.30 -0.79 -0.18
CA GLU A 96 1.08 0.54 -0.76
C GLU A 96 1.94 0.79 -2.00
N ALA A 97 3.13 0.20 -2.11
CA ALA A 97 3.95 0.34 -3.32
C ALA A 97 3.25 -0.28 -4.55
N TRP A 98 2.63 -1.45 -4.38
CA TRP A 98 1.81 -2.09 -5.41
C TRP A 98 0.57 -1.25 -5.72
N ASN A 99 -0.13 -0.72 -4.70
CA ASN A 99 -1.31 0.13 -4.87
C ASN A 99 -1.00 1.40 -5.68
N LYS A 100 0.12 2.06 -5.40
CA LYS A 100 0.57 3.23 -6.17
C LYS A 100 0.84 2.89 -7.63
N ARG A 101 1.53 1.78 -7.89
CA ARG A 101 1.78 1.35 -9.28
C ARG A 101 0.50 0.95 -9.99
N ALA A 102 -0.41 0.22 -9.34
CA ALA A 102 -1.71 -0.14 -9.89
C ALA A 102 -2.51 1.08 -10.34
N THR A 103 -2.52 2.13 -9.52
CA THR A 103 -3.19 3.39 -9.84
C THR A 103 -2.63 4.01 -11.12
N VAL A 104 -1.32 4.08 -11.27
CA VAL A 104 -0.69 4.66 -12.47
C VAL A 104 -0.90 3.78 -13.70
N LEU A 105 -0.85 2.46 -13.55
CA LEU A 105 -1.17 1.53 -14.63
C LEU A 105 -2.62 1.71 -15.12
N TYR A 106 -3.58 1.91 -14.21
CA TYR A 106 -4.95 2.24 -14.56
C TYR A 106 -5.03 3.56 -15.36
N MET A 107 -4.33 4.61 -14.91
CA MET A 107 -4.32 5.93 -15.57
C MET A 107 -3.81 5.87 -17.01
N ILE A 108 -2.87 4.99 -17.33
CA ILE A 108 -2.34 4.79 -18.68
C ILE A 108 -3.05 3.70 -19.48
N GLY A 109 -4.18 3.17 -18.99
CA GLY A 109 -5.01 2.19 -19.68
C GLY A 109 -4.52 0.75 -19.61
N LYS A 110 -3.49 0.45 -18.82
CA LYS A 110 -2.94 -0.90 -18.60
C LYS A 110 -3.74 -1.65 -17.55
N TYR A 111 -5.03 -1.87 -17.83
CA TYR A 111 -6.00 -2.38 -16.86
C TYR A 111 -5.68 -3.78 -16.34
N LYS A 112 -5.14 -4.68 -17.20
CA LYS A 112 -4.78 -6.05 -16.76
C LYS A 112 -3.59 -6.04 -15.81
N GLU A 113 -2.57 -5.23 -16.10
CA GLU A 113 -1.41 -5.07 -15.21
C GLU A 113 -1.82 -4.40 -13.89
N SER A 114 -2.70 -3.39 -13.96
CA SER A 114 -3.30 -2.78 -12.77
C SER A 114 -4.06 -3.79 -11.90
N GLN A 115 -4.85 -4.70 -12.51
CA GLN A 115 -5.54 -5.76 -11.77
C GLN A 115 -4.56 -6.70 -11.07
N ASN A 116 -3.49 -7.09 -11.74
CA ASN A 116 -2.48 -7.95 -11.13
C ASN A 116 -1.83 -7.32 -9.89
N ASP A 117 -1.56 -6.02 -9.94
CA ASP A 117 -1.02 -5.28 -8.79
C ASP A 117 -2.05 -5.16 -7.67
N ILE A 118 -3.32 -4.89 -7.99
CA ILE A 118 -4.43 -4.86 -7.03
C ILE A 118 -4.56 -6.20 -6.30
N ASP A 119 -4.48 -7.31 -7.02
CA ASP A 119 -4.53 -8.65 -6.44
C ASP A 119 -3.39 -8.86 -5.44
N LYS A 120 -2.18 -8.32 -5.72
CA LYS A 120 -1.06 -8.32 -4.76
C LYS A 120 -1.36 -7.50 -3.53
N VAL A 121 -1.93 -6.30 -3.69
CA VAL A 121 -2.34 -5.46 -2.54
C VAL A 121 -3.32 -6.20 -1.65
N LEU A 122 -4.38 -6.76 -2.22
CA LEU A 122 -5.44 -7.43 -1.46
C LEU A 122 -4.99 -8.75 -0.81
N ASN A 123 -3.97 -9.41 -1.36
CA ASN A 123 -3.32 -10.56 -0.71
C ASN A 123 -2.47 -10.13 0.50
N LEU A 124 -1.89 -8.92 0.49
CA LEU A 124 -1.07 -8.38 1.58
C LEU A 124 -1.91 -7.67 2.65
N GLU A 125 -2.94 -6.92 2.23
CA GLU A 125 -3.89 -6.21 3.10
C GLU A 125 -5.30 -6.25 2.48
N GLN A 126 -6.11 -7.19 2.93
CA GLN A 126 -7.46 -7.40 2.41
C GLN A 126 -8.40 -6.21 2.63
N ARG A 127 -8.12 -5.36 3.62
CA ARG A 127 -8.91 -4.19 3.98
C ARG A 127 -8.49 -2.92 3.22
N HIS A 128 -7.56 -3.04 2.27
CA HIS A 128 -7.01 -1.88 1.57
C HIS A 128 -8.07 -1.22 0.67
N PHE A 129 -8.83 -0.28 1.24
CA PHE A 129 -9.99 0.32 0.57
C PHE A 129 -9.64 1.05 -0.75
N GLY A 130 -8.41 1.55 -0.92
CA GLY A 130 -7.95 2.08 -2.21
C GLY A 130 -7.84 1.01 -3.29
N ALA A 131 -7.34 -0.19 -2.93
CA ALA A 131 -7.26 -1.33 -3.83
C ALA A 131 -8.66 -1.90 -4.14
N LEU A 132 -9.54 -2.00 -3.14
CA LEU A 132 -10.94 -2.43 -3.35
C LEU A 132 -11.67 -1.49 -4.32
N ALA A 133 -11.54 -0.17 -4.13
CA ALA A 133 -12.11 0.80 -5.07
C ALA A 133 -11.48 0.69 -6.47
N GLY A 134 -10.16 0.52 -6.54
CA GLY A 134 -9.43 0.30 -7.79
C GLY A 134 -9.88 -0.95 -8.53
N GLN A 135 -10.12 -2.05 -7.81
CA GLN A 135 -10.64 -3.30 -8.36
C GLN A 135 -12.00 -3.11 -9.05
N GLY A 136 -12.93 -2.40 -8.41
CA GLY A 136 -14.21 -2.05 -9.04
C GLY A 136 -14.02 -1.28 -10.34
N LEU A 137 -13.16 -0.24 -10.33
CA LEU A 137 -12.88 0.59 -11.51
C LEU A 137 -12.24 -0.23 -12.65
N VAL A 138 -11.26 -1.06 -12.35
CA VAL A 138 -10.58 -1.92 -13.34
C VAL A 138 -11.56 -2.93 -13.93
N ASN A 139 -12.40 -3.57 -13.12
CA ASN A 139 -13.39 -4.54 -13.60
C ASN A 139 -14.42 -3.89 -14.55
N ILE A 140 -14.84 -2.66 -14.27
CA ILE A 140 -15.68 -1.88 -15.21
C ILE A 140 -14.97 -1.70 -16.55
N LYS A 141 -13.69 -1.30 -16.56
CA LYS A 141 -12.90 -1.12 -17.79
C LYS A 141 -12.66 -2.41 -18.55
N LEU A 142 -12.52 -3.52 -17.84
CA LEU A 142 -12.37 -4.86 -18.43
C LEU A 142 -13.71 -5.49 -18.83
N LYS A 143 -14.84 -4.80 -18.60
CA LYS A 143 -16.22 -5.27 -18.83
C LYS A 143 -16.60 -6.51 -17.96
N ASN A 144 -15.94 -6.69 -16.84
CA ASN A 144 -16.24 -7.75 -15.86
C ASN A 144 -17.26 -7.21 -14.84
N TYR A 145 -18.45 -6.85 -15.29
CA TYR A 145 -19.43 -6.12 -14.50
C TYR A 145 -19.90 -6.86 -13.24
N GLU A 146 -19.97 -8.19 -13.27
CA GLU A 146 -20.32 -8.99 -12.09
C GLU A 146 -19.30 -8.81 -10.96
N LYS A 147 -18.02 -8.83 -11.30
CA LYS A 147 -16.91 -8.61 -10.33
C LYS A 147 -16.72 -7.16 -9.89
N ALA A 148 -17.36 -6.22 -10.56
CA ALA A 148 -17.25 -4.80 -10.22
C ALA A 148 -18.17 -4.39 -9.06
N ILE A 149 -19.17 -5.22 -8.74
CA ILE A 149 -20.20 -4.95 -7.72
C ILE A 149 -20.11 -5.86 -6.49
N GLU A 150 -19.18 -6.82 -6.47
CA GLU A 150 -18.81 -7.61 -5.29
C GLU A 150 -17.95 -6.82 -4.31
#